data_3bdacfc37366f6c4ebd57a1dc3ee2c9d
#
_entry.id   3bdacfc37366f6c4ebd57a1dc3ee2c9d
#
_cell.length_a   1.000
_cell.length_b   1.000
_cell.length_c   1.000
_cell.angle_alpha   90.00
_cell.angle_beta   90.00
_cell.angle_gamma   90.00
#
_symmetry.space_group_name_H-M   'P 1'
#
loop_
_entity.id
_entity.type
_entity.pdbx_description
1 polymer ?
#
loop_
_entity_poly.entity_id
_entity_poly.type
_entity_poly.pdbx_seq_one_letter_code
_entity_poly.pdbx_strand_id
1 'polypeptide(L)'
;SGGSNLAYHTLGSHLAKNGFVVCMPEHPFNNRNDNHLEGTNENFTNRLRHISLMIDQMFLADKFKQHLQQDNVGIIGHSIGANTALVLVGGHPISYAEYQTKFGRPMHMEQEPQEINLKTDDRIKTLVLFALTPGWFTGDESLKNVDIPVLMFNAEKDEYIPCSHVEIFIKGLKKDSSISCHIVKNAGHFSFLSPFPESIKAMAGVAAMDPEGFNREEFHQELNV
;
A
#
# COMPACT_ATOMS: atom_id res chain seq x y z
N SER A 1 -7.20 1.18 -5.17
CA SER A 1 -8.48 1.66 -5.65
C SER A 1 -8.70 1.17 -7.08
N GLY A 2 -9.87 0.62 -7.40
CA GLY A 2 -10.24 0.19 -8.76
C GLY A 2 -9.30 -0.82 -9.45
N GLY A 3 -8.36 -1.41 -8.72
CA GLY A 3 -7.37 -2.33 -9.25
C GLY A 3 -7.83 -3.79 -9.29
N SER A 4 -6.99 -4.64 -9.91
CA SER A 4 -7.16 -6.10 -9.89
C SER A 4 -6.19 -6.72 -8.89
N ASN A 5 -6.60 -7.80 -8.26
CA ASN A 5 -5.72 -8.62 -7.42
C ASN A 5 -4.52 -9.21 -8.19
N LEU A 6 -4.61 -9.31 -9.52
CA LEU A 6 -3.51 -9.79 -10.37
C LEU A 6 -2.48 -8.71 -10.71
N ALA A 7 -2.67 -7.46 -10.28
CA ALA A 7 -1.77 -6.37 -10.62
C ALA A 7 -0.33 -6.55 -10.10
N TYR A 8 -0.11 -7.47 -9.15
CA TYR A 8 1.20 -7.77 -8.55
C TYR A 8 1.62 -9.24 -8.74
N HIS A 9 1.13 -9.89 -9.81
CA HIS A 9 1.33 -11.31 -10.03
C HIS A 9 2.80 -11.74 -10.15
N THR A 10 3.69 -10.89 -10.68
CA THR A 10 5.12 -11.21 -10.78
C THR A 10 5.77 -11.28 -9.41
N LEU A 11 5.56 -10.27 -8.58
CA LEU A 11 6.06 -10.23 -7.21
C LEU A 11 5.45 -11.36 -6.36
N GLY A 12 4.13 -11.56 -6.47
CA GLY A 12 3.45 -12.66 -5.77
C GLY A 12 4.00 -14.03 -6.17
N SER A 13 4.27 -14.25 -7.46
CA SER A 13 4.86 -15.48 -7.96
C SER A 13 6.30 -15.68 -7.49
N HIS A 14 7.09 -14.59 -7.43
CA HIS A 14 8.46 -14.63 -6.91
C HIS A 14 8.45 -15.05 -5.43
N LEU A 15 7.66 -14.39 -4.60
CA LEU A 15 7.55 -14.73 -3.17
C LEU A 15 7.09 -16.18 -2.95
N ALA A 16 6.10 -16.65 -3.72
CA ALA A 16 5.61 -18.02 -3.62
C ALA A 16 6.71 -19.05 -3.97
N LYS A 17 7.56 -18.77 -4.96
CA LYS A 17 8.71 -19.62 -5.31
C LYS A 17 9.80 -19.61 -4.23
N ASN A 18 9.83 -18.59 -3.38
CA ASN A 18 10.78 -18.43 -2.29
C ASN A 18 10.21 -18.82 -0.92
N GLY A 19 9.17 -19.64 -0.89
CA GLY A 19 8.67 -20.27 0.35
C GLY A 19 7.62 -19.49 1.11
N PHE A 20 7.03 -18.45 0.51
CA PHE A 20 5.91 -17.72 1.11
C PHE A 20 4.56 -18.26 0.62
N VAL A 21 3.58 -18.29 1.48
CA VAL A 21 2.18 -18.41 1.07
C VAL A 21 1.67 -17.01 0.78
N VAL A 22 1.31 -16.73 -0.48
CA VAL A 22 0.92 -15.40 -0.92
C VAL A 22 -0.59 -15.34 -1.16
N CYS A 23 -1.25 -14.35 -0.56
CA CYS A 23 -2.64 -14.05 -0.80
C CYS A 23 -2.78 -12.64 -1.40
N MET A 24 -3.47 -12.54 -2.51
CA MET A 24 -3.73 -11.28 -3.21
C MET A 24 -5.24 -11.02 -3.20
N PRO A 25 -5.77 -10.27 -2.21
CA PRO A 25 -7.22 -10.05 -2.08
C PRO A 25 -7.75 -9.12 -3.16
N GLU A 26 -8.99 -9.37 -3.59
CA GLU A 26 -9.82 -8.39 -4.26
C GLU A 26 -10.78 -7.78 -3.24
N HIS A 27 -10.79 -6.45 -3.13
CA HIS A 27 -11.66 -5.77 -2.19
C HIS A 27 -13.06 -5.64 -2.81
N PRO A 28 -14.12 -6.19 -2.20
CA PRO A 28 -15.49 -5.94 -2.62
C PRO A 28 -15.78 -4.45 -2.70
N PHE A 29 -16.49 -4.03 -3.75
CA PHE A 29 -16.91 -2.65 -3.98
C PHE A 29 -15.78 -1.60 -4.17
N ASN A 30 -14.53 -2.08 -4.22
CA ASN A 30 -13.36 -1.24 -4.53
C ASN A 30 -12.34 -2.04 -5.35
N ASN A 31 -12.75 -2.50 -6.49
CA ASN A 31 -11.96 -3.26 -7.44
C ASN A 31 -12.30 -2.86 -8.88
N ARG A 32 -11.63 -3.49 -9.84
CA ARG A 32 -11.78 -3.18 -11.27
C ARG A 32 -13.22 -3.35 -11.79
N ASN A 33 -13.97 -4.31 -11.25
CA ASN A 33 -15.31 -4.66 -11.72
C ASN A 33 -16.39 -3.82 -11.03
N ASP A 34 -16.14 -3.39 -9.80
CA ASP A 34 -17.05 -2.60 -9.01
C ASP A 34 -16.25 -1.66 -8.09
N ASN A 35 -16.38 -0.36 -8.29
CA ASN A 35 -15.60 0.66 -7.59
C ASN A 35 -16.48 1.75 -6.95
N HIS A 36 -17.76 1.44 -6.66
CA HIS A 36 -18.71 2.45 -6.21
C HIS A 36 -18.43 3.00 -4.79
N LEU A 37 -17.59 2.33 -3.99
CA LEU A 37 -17.18 2.83 -2.69
C LEU A 37 -15.86 3.62 -2.72
N GLU A 38 -15.30 3.92 -3.90
CA GLU A 38 -14.07 4.71 -4.00
C GLU A 38 -14.23 6.07 -3.30
N GLY A 39 -13.20 6.50 -2.54
CA GLY A 39 -13.18 7.78 -1.84
C GLY A 39 -14.02 7.86 -0.56
N THR A 40 -14.72 6.78 -0.17
CA THR A 40 -15.59 6.79 1.02
C THR A 40 -14.89 6.27 2.27
N ASN A 41 -15.35 6.73 3.45
CA ASN A 41 -14.91 6.19 4.75
C ASN A 41 -15.29 4.72 4.91
N GLU A 42 -16.42 4.31 4.35
CA GLU A 42 -16.85 2.91 4.36
C GLU A 42 -15.83 2.03 3.64
N ASN A 43 -15.39 2.45 2.45
CA ASN A 43 -14.34 1.74 1.73
C ASN A 43 -13.07 1.57 2.58
N PHE A 44 -12.60 2.67 3.19
CA PHE A 44 -11.38 2.63 3.99
C PHE A 44 -11.52 1.66 5.16
N THR A 45 -12.63 1.72 5.90
CA THR A 45 -12.93 0.81 7.01
C THR A 45 -13.04 -0.65 6.55
N ASN A 46 -13.74 -0.89 5.43
CA ASN A 46 -13.93 -2.23 4.89
C ASN A 46 -12.60 -2.84 4.43
N ARG A 47 -11.70 -2.06 3.83
CA ARG A 47 -10.38 -2.56 3.42
C ARG A 47 -9.57 -3.10 4.58
N LEU A 48 -9.57 -2.40 5.72
CA LEU A 48 -8.89 -2.85 6.94
C LEU A 48 -9.47 -4.18 7.44
N ARG A 49 -10.80 -4.28 7.51
CA ARG A 49 -11.50 -5.52 7.90
C ARG A 49 -11.22 -6.68 6.94
N HIS A 50 -11.22 -6.41 5.62
CA HIS A 50 -10.96 -7.43 4.61
C HIS A 50 -9.58 -8.06 4.79
N ILE A 51 -8.55 -7.27 5.12
CA ILE A 51 -7.21 -7.79 5.35
C ILE A 51 -7.16 -8.69 6.59
N SER A 52 -7.69 -8.23 7.73
CA SER A 52 -7.71 -9.04 8.96
C SER A 52 -8.52 -10.32 8.80
N LEU A 53 -9.70 -10.26 8.17
CA LEU A 53 -10.50 -11.44 7.87
C LEU A 53 -9.81 -12.42 6.91
N MET A 54 -9.08 -11.91 5.92
CA MET A 54 -8.29 -12.74 5.02
C MET A 54 -7.18 -13.48 5.79
N ILE A 55 -6.49 -12.79 6.69
CA ILE A 55 -5.48 -13.42 7.55
C ILE A 55 -6.12 -14.51 8.40
N ASP A 56 -7.29 -14.25 9.03
CA ASP A 56 -8.04 -15.27 9.78
C ASP A 56 -8.33 -16.51 8.92
N GLN A 57 -8.85 -16.30 7.72
CA GLN A 57 -9.20 -17.41 6.83
C GLN A 57 -7.96 -18.20 6.37
N MET A 58 -6.84 -17.57 6.14
CA MET A 58 -5.61 -18.26 5.76
C MET A 58 -5.09 -19.15 6.88
N PHE A 59 -5.14 -18.72 8.14
CA PHE A 59 -4.75 -19.53 9.30
C PHE A 59 -5.75 -20.66 9.61
N LEU A 60 -6.99 -20.54 9.18
CA LEU A 60 -8.02 -21.57 9.35
C LEU A 60 -8.04 -22.59 8.20
N ALA A 61 -7.57 -22.22 7.01
CA ALA A 61 -7.67 -23.06 5.82
C ALA A 61 -6.80 -24.33 5.93
N ASP A 62 -7.42 -25.50 5.87
CA ASP A 62 -6.75 -26.80 6.00
C ASP A 62 -5.56 -26.98 5.06
N LYS A 63 -5.66 -26.41 3.85
CA LYS A 63 -4.62 -26.46 2.84
C LYS A 63 -3.34 -25.75 3.24
N PHE A 64 -3.42 -24.67 4.05
CA PHE A 64 -2.30 -23.78 4.33
C PHE A 64 -1.87 -23.78 5.80
N LYS A 65 -2.80 -23.97 6.74
CA LYS A 65 -2.56 -23.75 8.18
C LYS A 65 -1.34 -24.49 8.74
N GLN A 66 -1.02 -25.68 8.23
CA GLN A 66 0.14 -26.45 8.70
C GLN A 66 1.49 -25.97 8.13
N HIS A 67 1.45 -25.09 7.12
CA HIS A 67 2.64 -24.51 6.47
C HIS A 67 2.88 -23.06 6.87
N LEU A 68 1.94 -22.42 7.57
CA LEU A 68 2.05 -21.04 8.00
C LEU A 68 2.75 -20.94 9.36
N GLN A 69 3.66 -20.00 9.47
CA GLN A 69 4.20 -19.59 10.76
C GLN A 69 3.16 -18.76 11.49
N GLN A 70 2.79 -19.19 12.69
CA GLN A 70 1.79 -18.50 13.49
C GLN A 70 2.21 -17.04 13.73
N ASP A 71 1.27 -16.11 13.60
CA ASP A 71 1.47 -14.69 13.88
C ASP A 71 2.66 -14.05 13.16
N ASN A 72 3.00 -14.52 11.96
CA ASN A 72 4.11 -14.02 11.16
C ASN A 72 3.66 -13.67 9.74
N VAL A 73 3.04 -12.50 9.61
CA VAL A 73 2.46 -11.98 8.35
C VAL A 73 3.24 -10.76 7.89
N GLY A 74 3.65 -10.74 6.62
CA GLY A 74 4.09 -9.55 5.93
C GLY A 74 2.99 -8.99 5.03
N ILE A 75 2.87 -7.68 4.93
CA ILE A 75 1.95 -7.03 3.99
C ILE A 75 2.73 -6.21 2.98
N ILE A 76 2.37 -6.36 1.71
CA ILE A 76 2.81 -5.49 0.64
C ILE A 76 1.60 -4.68 0.18
N GLY A 77 1.68 -3.35 0.29
CA GLY A 77 0.60 -2.44 -0.09
C GLY A 77 1.03 -1.42 -1.12
N HIS A 78 0.13 -1.01 -2.00
CA HIS A 78 0.36 0.07 -2.97
C HIS A 78 -0.73 1.13 -2.88
N SER A 79 -0.35 2.41 -2.94
CA SER A 79 -1.30 3.53 -2.92
C SER A 79 -2.23 3.45 -1.70
N ILE A 80 -3.55 3.44 -1.87
CA ILE A 80 -4.50 3.24 -0.76
C ILE A 80 -4.29 1.91 -0.02
N GLY A 81 -3.73 0.89 -0.67
CA GLY A 81 -3.35 -0.37 -0.02
C GLY A 81 -2.17 -0.20 0.93
N ALA A 82 -1.23 0.69 0.61
CA ALA A 82 -0.13 1.06 1.50
C ALA A 82 -0.66 1.80 2.74
N ASN A 83 -1.59 2.76 2.54
CA ASN A 83 -2.26 3.45 3.65
C ASN A 83 -3.04 2.46 4.55
N THR A 84 -3.76 1.52 3.93
CA THR A 84 -4.48 0.46 4.64
C THR A 84 -3.53 -0.36 5.51
N ALA A 85 -2.41 -0.81 4.96
CA ALA A 85 -1.41 -1.61 5.66
C ALA A 85 -0.81 -0.84 6.84
N LEU A 86 -0.47 0.44 6.65
CA LEU A 86 0.13 1.26 7.71
C LEU A 86 -0.85 1.50 8.87
N VAL A 87 -2.14 1.71 8.59
CA VAL A 87 -3.15 1.84 9.65
C VAL A 87 -3.34 0.54 10.44
N LEU A 88 -3.28 -0.62 9.80
CA LEU A 88 -3.40 -1.92 10.47
C LEU A 88 -2.29 -2.19 11.50
N VAL A 89 -1.18 -1.47 11.44
CA VAL A 89 -0.06 -1.61 12.37
C VAL A 89 0.12 -0.39 13.29
N GLY A 90 -0.89 0.45 13.39
CA GLY A 90 -0.90 1.58 14.34
C GLY A 90 -0.64 2.95 13.73
N GLY A 91 -0.56 3.06 12.41
CA GLY A 91 -0.50 4.35 11.73
C GLY A 91 -1.82 5.12 11.85
N HIS A 92 -1.76 6.42 12.20
CA HIS A 92 -2.92 7.29 12.32
C HIS A 92 -2.87 8.40 11.27
N PRO A 93 -3.80 8.41 10.28
CA PRO A 93 -3.92 9.53 9.36
C PRO A 93 -4.29 10.81 10.10
N ILE A 94 -3.75 11.95 9.67
CA ILE A 94 -4.17 13.27 10.14
C ILE A 94 -5.60 13.59 9.64
N SER A 95 -6.28 14.50 10.34
CA SER A 95 -7.62 14.94 9.92
C SER A 95 -7.59 15.66 8.56
N TYR A 96 -8.75 15.72 7.92
CA TYR A 96 -8.93 16.46 6.67
C TYR A 96 -8.54 17.93 6.81
N ALA A 97 -8.98 18.57 7.90
CA ALA A 97 -8.68 19.98 8.18
C ALA A 97 -7.18 20.21 8.37
N GLU A 98 -6.49 19.32 9.08
CA GLU A 98 -5.05 19.38 9.26
C GLU A 98 -4.30 19.19 7.94
N TYR A 99 -4.71 18.21 7.13
CA TYR A 99 -4.15 17.99 5.82
C TYR A 99 -4.31 19.21 4.91
N GLN A 100 -5.52 19.78 4.84
CA GLN A 100 -5.80 20.98 4.05
C GLN A 100 -4.97 22.19 4.53
N THR A 101 -4.85 22.37 5.83
CA THR A 101 -4.02 23.43 6.41
C THR A 101 -2.55 23.28 6.04
N LYS A 102 -2.04 22.04 6.10
CA LYS A 102 -0.63 21.73 5.86
C LYS A 102 -0.23 21.79 4.38
N PHE A 103 -1.11 21.35 3.49
CA PHE A 103 -0.81 21.17 2.07
C PHE A 103 -1.58 22.10 1.12
N GLY A 104 -2.50 22.93 1.63
CA GLY A 104 -3.27 23.91 0.85
C GLY A 104 -4.24 23.30 -0.18
N ARG A 105 -4.54 22.00 -0.06
CA ARG A 105 -5.42 21.26 -0.97
C ARG A 105 -6.21 20.20 -0.23
N PRO A 106 -7.41 19.80 -0.74
CA PRO A 106 -8.18 18.75 -0.10
C PRO A 106 -7.45 17.40 -0.19
N MET A 107 -7.66 16.56 0.80
CA MET A 107 -7.30 15.14 0.75
C MET A 107 -8.16 14.47 -0.33
N HIS A 108 -7.60 13.49 -1.06
CA HIS A 108 -8.37 12.70 -2.04
C HIS A 108 -9.32 11.70 -1.34
N MET A 109 -10.23 12.24 -0.53
CA MET A 109 -11.34 11.51 0.07
C MET A 109 -12.56 12.41 0.04
N GLU A 110 -13.70 11.85 -0.28
CA GLU A 110 -14.97 12.57 -0.35
C GLU A 110 -15.54 12.92 1.03
N GLN A 111 -15.02 12.30 2.08
CA GLN A 111 -15.50 12.43 3.45
C GLN A 111 -14.34 12.56 4.43
N GLU A 112 -14.53 13.32 5.52
CA GLU A 112 -13.57 13.32 6.62
C GLU A 112 -13.33 11.90 7.14
N PRO A 113 -12.07 11.50 7.34
CA PRO A 113 -11.79 10.25 8.03
C PRO A 113 -12.48 10.30 9.40
N GLN A 114 -13.49 9.46 9.59
CA GLN A 114 -14.04 9.27 10.94
C GLN A 114 -12.97 8.60 11.79
N GLU A 115 -12.98 8.86 13.11
CA GLU A 115 -12.15 8.07 14.03
C GLU A 115 -12.41 6.58 13.78
N ILE A 116 -11.48 5.97 13.07
CA ILE A 116 -11.56 4.55 12.80
C ILE A 116 -10.98 3.88 14.03
N ASN A 117 -11.83 3.55 14.98
CA ASN A 117 -11.46 2.76 16.15
C ASN A 117 -11.19 1.31 15.70
N LEU A 118 -10.11 1.13 14.94
CA LEU A 118 -9.70 -0.15 14.42
C LEU A 118 -8.58 -0.71 15.29
N LYS A 119 -8.83 -1.92 15.74
CA LYS A 119 -7.82 -2.71 16.41
C LYS A 119 -6.69 -3.01 15.42
N THR A 120 -5.47 -2.73 15.80
CA THR A 120 -4.26 -3.18 15.10
C THR A 120 -4.26 -4.70 14.97
N ASP A 121 -3.61 -5.21 13.94
CA ASP A 121 -3.45 -6.66 13.75
C ASP A 121 -2.01 -7.06 14.09
N ASP A 122 -1.81 -7.54 15.30
CA ASP A 122 -0.49 -7.86 15.86
C ASP A 122 0.21 -9.05 15.17
N ARG A 123 -0.50 -9.75 14.28
CA ARG A 123 0.09 -10.81 13.43
C ARG A 123 0.97 -10.24 12.34
N ILE A 124 0.79 -8.96 11.99
CA ILE A 124 1.57 -8.28 10.97
C ILE A 124 2.91 -7.88 11.57
N LYS A 125 4.01 -8.35 10.99
CA LYS A 125 5.38 -8.18 11.50
C LYS A 125 6.27 -7.31 10.61
N THR A 126 5.87 -7.07 9.36
CA THR A 126 6.64 -6.22 8.45
C THR A 126 5.73 -5.67 7.34
N LEU A 127 6.08 -4.50 6.84
CA LEU A 127 5.41 -3.88 5.69
C LEU A 127 6.39 -3.57 4.56
N VAL A 128 5.94 -3.77 3.33
CA VAL A 128 6.54 -3.16 2.13
C VAL A 128 5.48 -2.28 1.48
N LEU A 129 5.76 -0.99 1.34
CA LEU A 129 4.79 0.00 0.91
C LEU A 129 5.26 0.68 -0.39
N PHE A 130 4.48 0.55 -1.44
CA PHE A 130 4.69 1.23 -2.71
C PHE A 130 3.77 2.43 -2.83
N ALA A 131 4.30 3.58 -3.22
CA ALA A 131 3.55 4.81 -3.44
C ALA A 131 2.54 5.10 -2.32
N LEU A 132 2.98 4.98 -1.05
CA LEU A 132 2.21 5.42 0.12
C LEU A 132 1.85 6.90 -0.07
N THR A 133 0.66 7.32 0.37
CA THR A 133 0.31 8.74 0.47
C THR A 133 0.86 9.32 1.78
N PRO A 134 2.14 9.70 1.86
CA PRO A 134 2.80 10.00 3.13
C PRO A 134 2.26 11.26 3.79
N GLY A 135 1.66 12.18 3.02
CA GLY A 135 1.00 13.37 3.54
C GLY A 135 -0.10 13.07 4.57
N TRP A 136 -0.69 11.89 4.54
CA TRP A 136 -1.70 11.48 5.50
C TRP A 136 -1.13 11.18 6.89
N PHE A 137 0.17 10.93 7.00
CA PHE A 137 0.84 10.47 8.22
C PHE A 137 1.92 11.45 8.69
N THR A 138 1.68 12.75 8.53
CA THR A 138 2.62 13.82 8.88
C THR A 138 2.32 14.51 10.21
N GLY A 139 1.35 14.03 10.97
CA GLY A 139 1.12 14.47 12.34
C GLY A 139 2.15 13.90 13.31
N ASP A 140 2.41 14.60 14.41
CA ASP A 140 3.42 14.20 15.41
C ASP A 140 3.14 12.82 16.02
N GLU A 141 1.87 12.42 16.11
CA GLU A 141 1.42 11.15 16.66
C GLU A 141 1.14 10.08 15.58
N SER A 142 1.19 10.46 14.28
CA SER A 142 0.74 9.59 13.18
C SER A 142 1.45 8.23 13.13
N LEU A 143 2.71 8.17 13.53
CA LEU A 143 3.52 6.95 13.46
C LEU A 143 3.98 6.47 14.85
N LYS A 144 3.42 7.01 15.92
CA LYS A 144 3.86 6.74 17.30
C LYS A 144 3.80 5.26 17.67
N ASN A 145 2.79 4.56 17.17
CA ASN A 145 2.51 3.16 17.48
C ASN A 145 3.00 2.18 16.39
N VAL A 146 3.77 2.66 15.42
CA VAL A 146 4.34 1.81 14.37
C VAL A 146 5.73 1.36 14.79
N ASP A 147 5.81 0.17 15.37
CA ASP A 147 7.06 -0.37 15.94
C ASP A 147 7.65 -1.54 15.12
N ILE A 148 7.07 -1.89 13.98
CA ILE A 148 7.55 -2.95 13.12
C ILE A 148 8.39 -2.40 11.96
N PRO A 149 9.26 -3.20 11.33
CA PRO A 149 10.01 -2.80 10.15
C PRO A 149 9.08 -2.44 8.98
N VAL A 150 9.30 -1.25 8.40
CA VAL A 150 8.57 -0.76 7.23
C VAL A 150 9.57 -0.34 6.15
N LEU A 151 9.45 -0.93 4.97
CA LEU A 151 10.21 -0.56 3.79
C LEU A 151 9.29 0.16 2.81
N MET A 152 9.63 1.40 2.45
CA MET A 152 8.82 2.22 1.55
C MET A 152 9.56 2.50 0.27
N PHE A 153 8.85 2.43 -0.85
CA PHE A 153 9.27 2.90 -2.16
C PHE A 153 8.27 3.91 -2.70
N ASN A 154 8.70 5.13 -2.90
CA ASN A 154 7.91 6.18 -3.55
C ASN A 154 8.52 6.52 -4.91
N ALA A 155 7.68 6.91 -5.85
CA ALA A 155 8.09 7.21 -7.21
C ALA A 155 8.50 8.68 -7.35
N GLU A 156 9.63 8.94 -8.04
CA GLU A 156 10.12 10.31 -8.27
C GLU A 156 9.16 11.15 -9.12
N LYS A 157 8.55 10.52 -10.12
CA LYS A 157 7.62 11.16 -11.07
C LYS A 157 6.17 10.77 -10.81
N ASP A 158 5.82 10.55 -9.52
CA ASP A 158 4.44 10.22 -9.14
C ASP A 158 3.51 11.41 -9.40
N GLU A 159 2.57 11.23 -10.31
CA GLU A 159 1.61 12.25 -10.70
C GLU A 159 0.48 12.47 -9.69
N TYR A 160 0.30 11.53 -8.75
CA TYR A 160 -0.72 11.59 -7.69
C TYR A 160 -0.14 12.04 -6.35
N ILE A 161 1.12 11.68 -6.07
CA ILE A 161 1.77 11.88 -4.78
C ILE A 161 2.98 12.80 -4.95
N PRO A 162 2.87 14.09 -4.59
CA PRO A 162 3.99 15.03 -4.72
C PRO A 162 5.21 14.61 -3.90
N CYS A 163 6.40 14.69 -4.48
CA CYS A 163 7.66 14.42 -3.78
C CYS A 163 7.82 15.25 -2.49
N SER A 164 7.28 16.47 -2.46
CA SER A 164 7.30 17.32 -1.26
C SER A 164 6.62 16.66 -0.05
N HIS A 165 5.58 15.86 -0.26
CA HIS A 165 4.93 15.11 0.83
C HIS A 165 5.85 14.00 1.37
N VAL A 166 6.59 13.33 0.47
CA VAL A 166 7.58 12.31 0.85
C VAL A 166 8.71 12.94 1.66
N GLU A 167 9.21 14.10 1.23
CA GLU A 167 10.27 14.84 1.94
C GLU A 167 9.84 15.27 3.34
N ILE A 168 8.60 15.79 3.49
CA ILE A 168 8.05 16.17 4.79
C ILE A 168 7.94 14.97 5.71
N PHE A 169 7.43 13.86 5.18
CA PHE A 169 7.31 12.61 5.91
C PHE A 169 8.67 12.10 6.39
N ILE A 170 9.67 12.03 5.50
CA ILE A 170 11.02 11.57 5.85
C ILE A 170 11.65 12.46 6.92
N LYS A 171 11.49 13.80 6.82
CA LYS A 171 12.00 14.74 7.82
C LYS A 171 11.32 14.60 9.19
N GLY A 172 10.06 14.12 9.20
CA GLY A 172 9.31 13.86 10.42
C GLY A 172 9.62 12.50 11.08
N LEU A 173 10.35 11.60 10.40
CA LEU A 173 10.71 10.31 10.98
C LEU A 173 11.69 10.50 12.14
N LYS A 174 11.46 9.76 13.22
CA LYS A 174 12.42 9.69 14.32
C LYS A 174 13.71 9.02 13.85
N LYS A 175 14.83 9.41 14.44
CA LYS A 175 16.16 8.96 14.04
C LYS A 175 16.36 7.43 14.21
N ASP A 176 15.65 6.83 15.15
CA ASP A 176 15.64 5.42 15.49
C ASP A 176 14.39 4.68 14.95
N SER A 177 13.66 5.30 14.04
CA SER A 177 12.49 4.70 13.39
C SER A 177 12.88 3.43 12.63
N SER A 178 12.05 2.41 12.72
CA SER A 178 12.15 1.18 11.91
C SER A 178 11.64 1.35 10.45
N ILE A 179 11.38 2.60 10.03
CA ILE A 179 10.87 2.95 8.70
C ILE A 179 12.02 3.39 7.81
N SER A 180 12.22 2.68 6.69
CA SER A 180 13.13 3.05 5.61
C SER A 180 12.35 3.52 4.40
N CYS A 181 12.74 4.64 3.80
CA CYS A 181 12.06 5.20 2.64
C CYS A 181 13.04 5.43 1.47
N HIS A 182 12.69 4.90 0.29
CA HIS A 182 13.46 5.04 -0.94
C HIS A 182 12.63 5.74 -2.00
N ILE A 183 13.26 6.66 -2.74
CA ILE A 183 12.65 7.29 -3.91
C ILE A 183 13.20 6.58 -5.15
N VAL A 184 12.31 5.95 -5.91
CA VAL A 184 12.66 5.23 -7.14
C VAL A 184 12.73 6.24 -8.29
N LYS A 185 13.94 6.39 -8.84
CA LYS A 185 14.23 7.37 -9.90
C LYS A 185 13.42 7.07 -11.16
N ASN A 186 12.89 8.12 -11.76
CA ASN A 186 12.06 8.08 -12.96
C ASN A 186 10.76 7.27 -12.86
N ALA A 187 10.45 6.59 -11.73
CA ALA A 187 9.20 5.85 -11.57
C ALA A 187 7.99 6.80 -11.49
N GLY A 188 6.85 6.37 -12.02
CA GLY A 188 5.53 6.95 -11.82
C GLY A 188 4.70 6.14 -10.83
N HIS A 189 3.49 6.61 -10.53
CA HIS A 189 2.61 5.96 -9.54
C HIS A 189 2.40 4.47 -9.80
N PHE A 190 2.18 4.10 -11.06
CA PHE A 190 1.86 2.72 -11.47
C PHE A 190 3.08 1.88 -11.85
N SER A 191 4.29 2.43 -11.77
CA SER A 191 5.52 1.71 -12.12
C SER A 191 5.80 0.50 -11.24
N PHE A 192 5.19 0.44 -10.07
CA PHE A 192 5.29 -0.70 -9.13
C PHE A 192 4.37 -1.88 -9.48
N LEU A 193 3.44 -1.72 -10.42
CA LEU A 193 2.60 -2.82 -10.90
C LEU A 193 3.43 -3.79 -11.75
N SER A 194 3.06 -5.06 -11.75
CA SER A 194 3.67 -6.07 -12.62
C SER A 194 3.68 -5.61 -14.09
N PRO A 195 4.69 -5.95 -14.87
CA PRO A 195 4.68 -5.70 -16.30
C PRO A 195 3.41 -6.24 -16.97
N PHE A 196 2.81 -5.45 -17.83
CA PHE A 196 1.59 -5.81 -18.54
C PHE A 196 1.93 -6.52 -19.86
N PRO A 197 1.34 -7.68 -20.16
CA PRO A 197 1.39 -8.27 -21.49
C PRO A 197 0.87 -7.31 -22.56
N GLU A 198 1.48 -7.30 -23.74
CA GLU A 198 1.07 -6.42 -24.85
C GLU A 198 -0.43 -6.51 -25.16
N SER A 199 -1.00 -7.71 -25.08
CA SER A 199 -2.42 -7.96 -25.36
C SER A 199 -3.39 -7.19 -24.46
N ILE A 200 -2.96 -6.73 -23.27
CA ILE A 200 -3.82 -6.02 -22.32
C ILE A 200 -3.39 -4.59 -22.03
N LYS A 201 -2.24 -4.13 -22.55
CA LYS A 201 -1.72 -2.77 -22.31
C LYS A 201 -2.74 -1.69 -22.66
N ALA A 202 -3.38 -1.80 -23.83
CA ALA A 202 -4.40 -0.84 -24.26
C ALA A 202 -5.59 -0.77 -23.29
N MET A 203 -5.99 -1.90 -22.73
CA MET A 203 -7.10 -1.97 -21.77
C MET A 203 -6.68 -1.49 -20.37
N ALA A 204 -5.41 -1.64 -20.00
CA ALA A 204 -4.86 -1.17 -18.73
C ALA A 204 -4.62 0.35 -18.72
N GLY A 205 -4.54 0.99 -19.90
CA GLY A 205 -4.42 2.43 -20.05
C GLY A 205 -3.19 2.98 -19.29
N VAL A 206 -3.40 4.05 -18.54
CA VAL A 206 -2.33 4.74 -17.79
C VAL A 206 -1.59 3.82 -16.82
N ALA A 207 -2.22 2.77 -16.31
CA ALA A 207 -1.58 1.83 -15.40
C ALA A 207 -0.45 1.01 -16.08
N ALA A 208 -0.49 0.86 -17.40
CA ALA A 208 0.54 0.18 -18.19
C ALA A 208 1.62 1.12 -18.75
N MET A 209 1.48 2.44 -18.49
CA MET A 209 2.43 3.44 -18.99
C MET A 209 3.48 3.76 -17.91
N ASP A 210 4.71 3.88 -18.35
CA ASP A 210 5.80 4.35 -17.49
C ASP A 210 6.31 5.72 -17.96
N PRO A 211 6.78 6.56 -17.04
CA PRO A 211 7.44 7.81 -17.41
C PRO A 211 8.72 7.54 -18.21
N GLU A 212 9.12 8.53 -19.00
CA GLU A 212 10.37 8.47 -19.76
C GLU A 212 11.57 8.19 -18.86
N GLY A 213 12.40 7.22 -19.25
CA GLY A 213 13.59 6.81 -18.53
C GLY A 213 13.35 5.80 -17.41
N PHE A 214 12.15 5.24 -17.27
CA PHE A 214 11.86 4.12 -16.38
C PHE A 214 11.63 2.82 -17.18
N ASN A 215 12.25 1.73 -16.72
CA ASN A 215 12.07 0.39 -17.28
C ASN A 215 11.43 -0.51 -16.19
N ARG A 216 10.13 -0.76 -16.30
CA ARG A 216 9.37 -1.56 -15.34
C ARG A 216 9.85 -3.00 -15.25
N GLU A 217 10.21 -3.61 -16.37
CA GLU A 217 10.68 -4.99 -16.40
C GLU A 217 12.01 -5.15 -15.66
N GLU A 218 12.95 -4.25 -15.89
CA GLU A 218 14.25 -4.20 -15.21
C GLU A 218 14.08 -3.96 -13.71
N PHE A 219 13.25 -2.96 -13.33
CA PHE A 219 12.94 -2.69 -11.93
C PHE A 219 12.36 -3.91 -11.20
N HIS A 220 11.44 -4.65 -11.84
CA HIS A 220 10.88 -5.86 -11.23
C HIS A 220 11.89 -7.01 -11.14
N GLN A 221 12.90 -7.07 -12.02
CA GLN A 221 14.00 -8.01 -11.86
C GLN A 221 14.86 -7.67 -10.65
N GLU A 222 15.20 -6.39 -10.46
CA GLU A 222 15.94 -5.92 -9.29
C GLU A 222 15.17 -6.10 -7.98
N LEU A 223 13.86 -5.85 -7.99
CA LEU A 223 12.99 -6.02 -6.82
C LEU A 223 12.89 -7.49 -6.36
N ASN A 224 13.15 -8.44 -7.26
CA ASN A 224 13.04 -9.88 -7.04
C ASN A 224 14.40 -10.54 -6.65
N VAL A 225 15.41 -9.80 -6.27
CA VAL A 225 16.72 -10.31 -5.85
C VAL A 225 16.82 -10.63 -4.36
#